data_7feafb817d886556da82315bd35102c0
#
_entry.id   7feafb817d886556da82315bd35102c0
#
_cell.length_a   1.000
_cell.length_b   1.000
_cell.length_c   1.000
_cell.angle_alpha   90.00
_cell.angle_beta   90.00
_cell.angle_gamma   90.00
#
_symmetry.space_group_name_H-M   'P 1'
#
loop_
_entity.id
_entity.type
_entity.pdbx_description
1 polymer ?
#
loop_
_entity_poly.entity_id
_entity_poly.type
_entity_poly.pdbx_seq_one_letter_code
_entity_poly.pdbx_strand_id
1 'polypeptide(L)'
;GNATTLIDDICESDEFKDATGGGVSPTRMRDRYIVLRAIAFYLLMTEQLQTADLGKPIEYRSDIDDFLAKVMIFVNQLMTQEEVEKLKEKFLSALRNIYLLLGEDAFRFSGIGKRRPINMPLFECLTYLFLFDWNQENKKEIRLAIEELKESLDESGYFQGNVDSVTSLGYRYSRINQFLKELI
;
A
#
# COMPACT_ATOMS: atom_id res chain seq x y z
N GLY A 1 12.14 -6.84 16.10
CA GLY A 1 11.03 -6.15 16.75
C GLY A 1 9.71 -6.41 16.01
N ASN A 2 8.62 -5.87 16.54
CA ASN A 2 7.26 -6.07 15.97
C ASN A 2 7.15 -5.62 14.52
N ALA A 3 7.82 -4.54 14.13
CA ALA A 3 7.80 -4.04 12.75
C ALA A 3 8.40 -5.08 11.78
N THR A 4 9.54 -5.63 12.11
CA THR A 4 10.20 -6.65 11.27
C THR A 4 9.32 -7.90 11.15
N THR A 5 8.78 -8.38 12.26
CA THR A 5 7.92 -9.57 12.28
C THR A 5 6.65 -9.35 11.44
N LEU A 6 6.01 -8.18 11.59
CA LEU A 6 4.84 -7.81 10.80
C LEU A 6 5.13 -7.84 9.29
N ILE A 7 6.22 -7.22 8.88
CA ILE A 7 6.63 -7.14 7.48
C ILE A 7 6.96 -8.54 6.94
N ASP A 8 7.73 -9.33 7.68
CA ASP A 8 8.10 -10.68 7.27
C ASP A 8 6.87 -11.59 7.13
N ASP A 9 5.95 -11.55 8.10
CA ASP A 9 4.71 -12.34 8.05
C ASP A 9 3.87 -12.02 6.82
N ILE A 10 3.76 -10.74 6.45
CA ILE A 10 3.04 -10.33 5.24
C ILE A 10 3.76 -10.82 3.98
N CYS A 11 5.07 -10.61 3.88
CA CYS A 11 5.86 -11.02 2.71
C CYS A 11 5.88 -12.52 2.48
N GLU A 12 5.84 -13.31 3.55
CA GLU A 12 5.85 -14.77 3.49
C GLU A 12 4.47 -15.38 3.31
N SER A 13 3.41 -14.58 3.38
CA SER A 13 2.03 -15.04 3.24
C SER A 13 1.70 -15.48 1.81
N ASP A 14 0.77 -16.41 1.68
CA ASP A 14 0.20 -16.80 0.39
C ASP A 14 -0.54 -15.62 -0.26
N GLU A 15 -1.20 -14.80 0.54
CA GLU A 15 -1.94 -13.61 0.10
C GLU A 15 -1.03 -12.63 -0.65
N PHE A 16 0.16 -12.36 -0.13
CA PHE A 16 1.14 -11.49 -0.79
C PHE A 16 1.69 -12.13 -2.07
N LYS A 17 2.03 -13.41 -2.02
CA LYS A 17 2.56 -14.14 -3.17
C LYS A 17 1.55 -14.22 -4.31
N ASP A 18 0.29 -14.53 -3.99
CA ASP A 18 -0.79 -14.60 -4.97
C ASP A 18 -1.07 -13.23 -5.61
N ALA A 19 -1.25 -12.19 -4.78
CA ALA A 19 -1.59 -10.85 -5.26
C ALA A 19 -0.48 -10.21 -6.11
N THR A 20 0.77 -10.57 -5.86
CA THR A 20 1.92 -10.09 -6.64
C THR A 20 2.32 -11.04 -7.78
N GLY A 21 1.69 -12.22 -7.86
CA GLY A 21 2.06 -13.24 -8.84
C GLY A 21 3.52 -13.68 -8.73
N GLY A 22 4.11 -13.61 -7.53
CA GLY A 22 5.53 -13.86 -7.32
C GLY A 22 6.46 -12.83 -7.97
N GLY A 23 5.91 -11.68 -8.39
CA GLY A 23 6.64 -10.67 -9.17
C GLY A 23 7.53 -9.73 -8.36
N VAL A 24 7.53 -9.84 -7.03
CA VAL A 24 8.42 -9.04 -6.18
C VAL A 24 9.52 -9.94 -5.66
N SER A 25 10.74 -9.65 -6.11
CA SER A 25 11.91 -10.44 -5.70
C SER A 25 12.28 -10.19 -4.24
N PRO A 26 12.61 -11.25 -3.45
CA PRO A 26 13.16 -11.07 -2.12
C PRO A 26 14.60 -10.53 -2.15
N THR A 27 15.24 -10.50 -3.33
CA THR A 27 16.60 -9.99 -3.50
C THR A 27 16.68 -8.54 -3.03
N ARG A 28 17.67 -8.23 -2.19
CA ARG A 28 17.86 -6.91 -1.58
C ARG A 28 16.64 -6.44 -0.78
N MET A 29 15.85 -7.36 -0.25
CA MET A 29 14.68 -7.09 0.57
C MET A 29 13.63 -6.18 -0.11
N ARG A 30 13.50 -6.28 -1.43
CA ARG A 30 12.55 -5.45 -2.20
C ARG A 30 11.10 -5.70 -1.78
N ASP A 31 10.76 -6.94 -1.47
CA ASP A 31 9.45 -7.34 -0.96
C ASP A 31 9.16 -6.68 0.40
N ARG A 32 10.13 -6.68 1.32
CA ARG A 32 10.02 -6.02 2.63
C ARG A 32 9.86 -4.52 2.47
N TYR A 33 10.60 -3.94 1.57
CA TYR A 33 10.55 -2.50 1.30
C TYR A 33 9.18 -2.05 0.78
N ILE A 34 8.59 -2.76 -0.18
CA ILE A 34 7.28 -2.41 -0.73
C ILE A 34 6.17 -2.55 0.32
N VAL A 35 6.23 -3.58 1.16
CA VAL A 35 5.28 -3.80 2.25
C VAL A 35 5.42 -2.72 3.32
N LEU A 36 6.65 -2.39 3.74
CA LEU A 36 6.89 -1.32 4.72
C LEU A 36 6.34 0.02 4.22
N ARG A 37 6.55 0.36 2.97
CA ARG A 37 6.01 1.60 2.39
C ARG A 37 4.48 1.63 2.45
N ALA A 38 3.83 0.54 2.07
CA ALA A 38 2.37 0.45 2.10
C ALA A 38 1.82 0.62 3.53
N ILE A 39 2.44 -0.02 4.52
CA ILE A 39 2.09 0.16 5.93
C ILE A 39 2.29 1.62 6.36
N ALA A 40 3.45 2.18 6.03
CA ALA A 40 3.83 3.53 6.45
C ALA A 40 2.85 4.59 5.93
N PHE A 41 2.50 4.54 4.65
CA PHE A 41 1.58 5.51 4.07
C PHE A 41 0.13 5.29 4.53
N TYR A 42 -0.29 4.05 4.77
CA TYR A 42 -1.58 3.81 5.41
C TYR A 42 -1.66 4.45 6.80
N LEU A 43 -0.65 4.25 7.64
CA LEU A 43 -0.61 4.84 8.98
C LEU A 43 -0.53 6.37 8.92
N LEU A 44 0.19 6.93 7.95
CA LEU A 44 0.26 8.37 7.74
C LEU A 44 -1.09 8.96 7.34
N MET A 45 -1.74 8.36 6.34
CA MET A 45 -3.01 8.86 5.80
C MET A 45 -4.18 8.70 6.77
N THR A 46 -4.09 7.76 7.70
CA THR A 46 -5.08 7.56 8.77
C THR A 46 -4.72 8.29 10.07
N GLU A 47 -3.71 9.15 10.02
CA GLU A 47 -3.28 10.03 11.13
C GLU A 47 -2.94 9.27 12.42
N GLN A 48 -2.38 8.07 12.30
CA GLN A 48 -2.00 7.24 13.45
C GLN A 48 -0.58 7.48 13.95
N LEU A 49 0.29 8.06 13.11
CA LEU A 49 1.72 8.16 13.40
C LEU A 49 2.04 9.30 14.37
N GLN A 50 2.84 8.98 15.40
CA GLN A 50 3.35 9.97 16.34
C GLN A 50 4.75 9.58 16.82
N THR A 51 5.52 10.56 17.27
CA THR A 51 6.85 10.34 17.84
C THR A 51 6.75 9.73 19.23
N ALA A 52 7.70 8.86 19.58
CA ALA A 52 7.69 8.13 20.85
C ALA A 52 7.96 9.06 22.05
N ASP A 53 8.76 10.09 21.87
CA ASP A 53 9.21 10.98 22.95
C ASP A 53 8.20 12.08 23.31
N LEU A 54 7.58 12.71 22.30
CA LEU A 54 6.72 13.89 22.48
C LEU A 54 5.28 13.70 22.03
N GLY A 55 4.93 12.52 21.47
CA GLY A 55 3.60 12.27 20.89
C GLY A 55 3.22 13.21 19.75
N LYS A 56 4.20 13.80 19.08
CA LYS A 56 3.94 14.71 17.95
C LYS A 56 3.65 13.90 16.68
N PRO A 57 2.74 14.39 15.81
CA PRO A 57 2.51 13.75 14.52
C PRO A 57 3.81 13.61 13.72
N ILE A 58 3.99 12.46 13.08
CA ILE A 58 5.09 12.26 12.14
C ILE A 58 4.63 12.77 10.78
N GLU A 59 5.39 13.69 10.20
CA GLU A 59 5.13 14.26 8.88
C GLU A 59 6.03 13.63 7.83
N TYR A 60 5.55 13.56 6.60
CA TYR A 60 6.35 13.14 5.45
C TYR A 60 6.91 14.38 4.73
N ARG A 61 8.23 14.44 4.54
CA ARG A 61 8.93 15.59 3.96
C ARG A 61 9.83 15.22 2.77
N SER A 62 9.38 14.30 1.93
CA SER A 62 10.12 13.79 0.76
C SER A 62 11.42 13.04 1.09
N ASP A 63 11.68 12.74 2.34
CA ASP A 63 12.77 11.85 2.78
C ASP A 63 12.19 10.50 3.19
N ILE A 64 12.17 9.58 2.23
CA ILE A 64 11.54 8.27 2.43
C ILE A 64 12.27 7.43 3.48
N ASP A 65 13.58 7.45 3.49
CA ASP A 65 14.36 6.61 4.40
C ASP A 65 14.19 7.06 5.86
N ASP A 66 14.26 8.37 6.11
CA ASP A 66 13.99 8.94 7.43
C ASP A 66 12.55 8.62 7.88
N PHE A 67 11.59 8.78 6.99
CA PHE A 67 10.18 8.50 7.27
C PHE A 67 9.95 7.03 7.63
N LEU A 68 10.47 6.09 6.85
CA LEU A 68 10.32 4.67 7.11
C LEU A 68 10.98 4.25 8.43
N ALA A 69 12.15 4.83 8.75
CA ALA A 69 12.80 4.59 10.04
C ALA A 69 11.91 5.03 11.22
N LYS A 70 11.29 6.19 11.13
CA LYS A 70 10.33 6.68 12.15
C LYS A 70 9.11 5.79 12.28
N VAL A 71 8.59 5.27 11.17
CA VAL A 71 7.46 4.34 11.19
C VAL A 71 7.82 3.04 11.88
N MET A 72 9.00 2.49 11.61
CA MET A 72 9.46 1.27 12.29
C MET A 72 9.58 1.48 13.81
N ILE A 73 10.08 2.63 14.23
CA ILE A 73 10.14 2.99 15.65
C ILE A 73 8.73 3.06 16.25
N PHE A 74 7.79 3.70 15.55
CA PHE A 74 6.40 3.79 15.98
C PHE A 74 5.78 2.40 16.18
N VAL A 75 5.91 1.52 15.21
CA VAL A 75 5.35 0.16 15.29
C VAL A 75 6.00 -0.63 16.44
N ASN A 76 7.32 -0.50 16.60
CA ASN A 76 8.04 -1.23 17.64
C ASN A 76 7.76 -0.76 19.07
N GLN A 77 7.55 0.55 19.26
CA GLN A 77 7.48 1.16 20.58
C GLN A 77 6.09 1.60 21.03
N LEU A 78 5.22 1.98 20.09
CA LEU A 78 3.93 2.58 20.40
C LEU A 78 2.72 1.72 20.05
N MET A 79 2.85 0.79 19.10
CA MET A 79 1.78 -0.15 18.81
C MET A 79 1.81 -1.33 19.77
N THR A 80 0.66 -1.69 20.32
CA THR A 80 0.51 -2.91 21.11
C THR A 80 0.59 -4.15 20.21
N GLN A 81 0.86 -5.30 20.80
CA GLN A 81 0.88 -6.57 20.06
C GLN A 81 -0.48 -6.84 19.39
N GLU A 82 -1.58 -6.49 20.05
CA GLU A 82 -2.92 -6.64 19.51
C GLU A 82 -3.15 -5.73 18.30
N GLU A 83 -2.71 -4.47 18.34
CA GLU A 83 -2.80 -3.53 17.23
C GLU A 83 -1.98 -3.98 16.02
N VAL A 84 -0.77 -4.49 16.25
CA VAL A 84 0.09 -5.04 15.21
C VAL A 84 -0.58 -6.25 14.55
N GLU A 85 -1.17 -7.15 15.33
CA GLU A 85 -1.86 -8.33 14.82
C GLU A 85 -3.10 -7.94 14.01
N LYS A 86 -3.88 -6.98 14.47
CA LYS A 86 -5.03 -6.45 13.71
C LYS A 86 -4.60 -5.82 12.39
N LEU A 87 -3.51 -5.08 12.38
CA LEU A 87 -2.98 -4.47 11.16
C LEU A 87 -2.54 -5.54 10.16
N LYS A 88 -1.87 -6.58 10.63
CA LYS A 88 -1.49 -7.73 9.81
C LYS A 88 -2.71 -8.37 9.15
N GLU A 89 -3.74 -8.69 9.94
CA GLU A 89 -4.97 -9.31 9.43
C GLU A 89 -5.67 -8.44 8.39
N LYS A 90 -5.71 -7.13 8.60
CA LYS A 90 -6.25 -6.19 7.61
C LYS A 90 -5.47 -6.24 6.29
N PHE A 91 -4.14 -6.25 6.36
CA PHE A 91 -3.29 -6.33 5.17
C PHE A 91 -3.48 -7.65 4.42
N LEU A 92 -3.52 -8.76 5.12
CA LEU A 92 -3.74 -10.07 4.50
C LEU A 92 -5.12 -10.14 3.83
N SER A 93 -6.14 -9.63 4.49
CA SER A 93 -7.49 -9.54 3.93
C SER A 93 -7.54 -8.65 2.70
N ALA A 94 -6.88 -7.48 2.74
CA ALA A 94 -6.80 -6.56 1.61
C ALA A 94 -6.13 -7.24 0.40
N LEU A 95 -4.99 -7.88 0.60
CA LEU A 95 -4.27 -8.58 -0.46
C LEU A 95 -5.10 -9.72 -1.07
N ARG A 96 -5.79 -10.48 -0.24
CA ARG A 96 -6.70 -11.54 -0.70
C ARG A 96 -7.81 -10.97 -1.58
N ASN A 97 -8.47 -9.90 -1.13
CA ASN A 97 -9.56 -9.27 -1.87
C ASN A 97 -9.08 -8.64 -3.18
N ILE A 98 -7.90 -8.05 -3.18
CA ILE A 98 -7.27 -7.52 -4.40
C ILE A 98 -7.03 -8.65 -5.41
N TYR A 99 -6.46 -9.75 -4.96
CA TYR A 99 -6.22 -10.90 -5.83
C TYR A 99 -7.52 -11.50 -6.39
N LEU A 100 -8.53 -11.67 -5.55
CA LEU A 100 -9.82 -12.22 -5.97
C LEU A 100 -10.53 -11.32 -6.99
N LEU A 101 -10.36 -10.01 -6.89
CA LEU A 101 -11.01 -9.06 -7.79
C LEU A 101 -10.20 -8.81 -9.07
N LEU A 102 -8.88 -8.61 -8.94
CA LEU A 102 -8.01 -8.09 -10.02
C LEU A 102 -7.00 -9.12 -10.54
N GLY A 103 -6.78 -10.21 -9.82
CA GLY A 103 -5.82 -11.24 -10.21
C GLY A 103 -4.37 -10.85 -9.90
N GLU A 104 -3.44 -11.59 -10.49
CA GLU A 104 -1.99 -11.44 -10.22
C GLU A 104 -1.35 -10.20 -10.86
N ASP A 105 -2.05 -9.51 -11.75
CA ASP A 105 -1.59 -8.28 -12.40
C ASP A 105 -2.15 -7.00 -11.75
N ALA A 106 -2.77 -7.12 -10.58
CA ALA A 106 -3.40 -6.02 -9.86
C ALA A 106 -2.47 -4.80 -9.71
N PHE A 107 -1.21 -5.02 -9.39
CA PHE A 107 -0.24 -3.97 -9.12
C PHE A 107 0.60 -3.57 -10.34
N ARG A 108 0.13 -3.92 -11.53
CA ARG A 108 0.75 -3.56 -12.80
C ARG A 108 -0.18 -2.68 -13.60
N PHE A 109 0.37 -1.67 -14.23
CA PHE A 109 -0.35 -0.91 -15.26
C PHE A 109 -0.40 -1.72 -16.56
N SER A 110 -1.41 -1.46 -17.38
CA SER A 110 -1.55 -2.12 -18.68
C SER A 110 -0.39 -1.78 -19.59
N GLY A 111 0.18 -2.81 -20.25
CA GLY A 111 1.25 -2.66 -21.22
C GLY A 111 0.82 -3.08 -22.62
N ILE A 112 1.42 -2.47 -23.64
CA ILE A 112 1.25 -2.88 -25.04
C ILE A 112 2.42 -3.84 -25.38
N GLY A 113 2.09 -5.10 -25.65
CA GLY A 113 3.04 -6.11 -26.10
C GLY A 113 3.90 -6.72 -25.01
N LYS A 114 4.18 -6.05 -23.91
CA LYS A 114 4.93 -6.55 -22.76
C LYS A 114 4.20 -6.32 -21.44
N ARG A 115 4.30 -7.31 -20.56
CA ARG A 115 3.85 -7.17 -19.17
C ARG A 115 4.75 -6.16 -18.46
N ARG A 116 4.16 -5.10 -17.93
CA ARG A 116 4.88 -4.08 -17.16
C ARG A 116 5.23 -4.61 -15.78
N PRO A 117 6.30 -4.11 -15.16
CA PRO A 117 6.67 -4.53 -13.80
C PRO A 117 5.64 -4.07 -12.76
N ILE A 118 5.69 -4.70 -11.59
CA ILE A 118 4.94 -4.21 -10.44
C ILE A 118 5.33 -2.76 -10.16
N ASN A 119 4.33 -1.90 -10.07
CA ASN A 119 4.51 -0.49 -9.74
C ASN A 119 4.36 -0.31 -8.23
N MET A 120 5.40 0.14 -7.57
CA MET A 120 5.44 0.28 -6.12
C MET A 120 4.39 1.29 -5.59
N PRO A 121 4.26 2.51 -6.15
CA PRO A 121 3.18 3.41 -5.74
C PRO A 121 1.79 2.83 -5.97
N LEU A 122 1.57 2.07 -7.02
CA LEU A 122 0.28 1.41 -7.27
C LEU A 122 -0.01 0.34 -6.21
N PHE A 123 1.00 -0.43 -5.81
CA PHE A 123 0.87 -1.37 -4.69
C PHE A 123 0.42 -0.64 -3.41
N GLU A 124 1.07 0.47 -3.08
CA GLU A 124 0.70 1.28 -1.92
C GLU A 124 -0.75 1.77 -1.99
N CYS A 125 -1.16 2.33 -3.12
CA CYS A 125 -2.47 2.93 -3.30
C CYS A 125 -3.60 1.90 -3.32
N LEU A 126 -3.44 0.78 -4.02
CA LEU A 126 -4.47 -0.25 -4.06
C LEU A 126 -4.60 -0.98 -2.71
N THR A 127 -3.49 -1.25 -2.06
CA THR A 127 -3.52 -1.83 -0.70
C THR A 127 -4.26 -0.90 0.25
N TYR A 128 -3.93 0.39 0.23
CA TYR A 128 -4.63 1.40 1.02
C TYR A 128 -6.14 1.38 0.77
N LEU A 129 -6.57 1.38 -0.49
CA LEU A 129 -7.99 1.36 -0.87
C LEU A 129 -8.72 0.16 -0.26
N PHE A 130 -8.12 -1.01 -0.26
CA PHE A 130 -8.73 -2.24 0.23
C PHE A 130 -8.60 -2.44 1.75
N LEU A 131 -7.90 -1.55 2.46
CA LEU A 131 -7.84 -1.56 3.92
C LEU A 131 -9.08 -0.95 4.57
N PHE A 132 -9.93 -0.29 3.80
CA PHE A 132 -11.19 0.26 4.28
C PHE A 132 -12.36 -0.67 3.96
N ASP A 133 -13.41 -0.58 4.77
CA ASP A 133 -14.63 -1.35 4.55
C ASP A 133 -15.52 -0.66 3.53
N TRP A 134 -15.82 -1.33 2.45
CA TRP A 134 -16.77 -0.90 1.44
C TRP A 134 -17.38 -2.12 0.75
N ASN A 135 -18.56 -1.92 0.14
CA ASN A 135 -19.32 -3.02 -0.45
C ASN A 135 -18.63 -3.57 -1.70
N GLN A 136 -18.31 -4.86 -1.68
CA GLN A 136 -17.66 -5.59 -2.78
C GLN A 136 -18.61 -6.56 -3.50
N GLU A 137 -19.92 -6.43 -3.33
CA GLU A 137 -20.89 -7.36 -3.93
C GLU A 137 -20.92 -7.29 -5.45
N ASN A 138 -20.86 -6.09 -6.01
CA ASN A 138 -20.86 -5.88 -7.47
C ASN A 138 -19.45 -5.91 -8.05
N LYS A 139 -18.84 -7.09 -8.02
CA LYS A 139 -17.44 -7.28 -8.40
C LYS A 139 -17.11 -6.83 -9.82
N LYS A 140 -18.02 -7.06 -10.77
CA LYS A 140 -17.80 -6.70 -12.16
C LYS A 140 -17.69 -5.18 -12.35
N GLU A 141 -18.62 -4.43 -11.77
CA GLU A 141 -18.60 -2.95 -11.83
C GLU A 141 -17.41 -2.37 -11.11
N ILE A 142 -17.10 -2.88 -9.92
CA ILE A 142 -15.96 -2.43 -9.12
C ILE A 142 -14.66 -2.68 -9.88
N ARG A 143 -14.50 -3.86 -10.46
CA ARG A 143 -13.33 -4.20 -11.26
C ARG A 143 -13.14 -3.23 -12.44
N LEU A 144 -14.21 -2.95 -13.18
CA LEU A 144 -14.15 -2.00 -14.28
C LEU A 144 -13.79 -0.59 -13.82
N ALA A 145 -14.37 -0.14 -12.70
CA ALA A 145 -14.07 1.16 -12.13
C ALA A 145 -12.61 1.27 -11.69
N ILE A 146 -12.06 0.21 -11.08
CA ILE A 146 -10.64 0.18 -10.66
C ILE A 146 -9.72 0.15 -11.89
N GLU A 147 -10.06 -0.59 -12.93
CA GLU A 147 -9.25 -0.62 -14.17
C GLU A 147 -9.24 0.76 -14.85
N GLU A 148 -10.37 1.46 -14.90
CA GLU A 148 -10.43 2.84 -15.39
C GLU A 148 -9.61 3.80 -14.51
N LEU A 149 -9.70 3.64 -13.19
CA LEU A 149 -8.88 4.40 -12.26
C LEU A 149 -7.39 4.17 -12.54
N LYS A 150 -6.96 2.94 -12.73
CA LYS A 150 -5.56 2.60 -13.04
C LYS A 150 -5.09 3.29 -14.31
N GLU A 151 -5.88 3.30 -15.37
CA GLU A 151 -5.53 4.01 -16.60
C GLU A 151 -5.30 5.51 -16.34
N SER A 152 -6.20 6.14 -15.61
CA SER A 152 -6.10 7.55 -15.21
C SER A 152 -4.84 7.82 -14.37
N LEU A 153 -4.52 6.93 -13.45
CA LEU A 153 -3.33 7.04 -12.60
C LEU A 153 -2.04 6.91 -13.42
N ASP A 154 -1.99 5.97 -14.36
CA ASP A 154 -0.84 5.76 -15.24
C ASP A 154 -0.57 7.02 -16.11
N GLU A 155 -1.62 7.60 -16.68
CA GLU A 155 -1.53 8.80 -17.50
C GLU A 155 -1.13 10.05 -16.69
N SER A 156 -1.35 10.05 -15.41
CA SER A 156 -1.08 11.22 -14.54
C SER A 156 0.40 11.59 -14.44
N GLY A 157 1.32 10.63 -14.63
CA GLY A 157 2.75 10.82 -14.46
C GLY A 157 3.24 10.78 -13.00
N TYR A 158 2.36 10.66 -12.00
CA TYR A 158 2.72 10.67 -10.59
C TYR A 158 3.06 9.28 -10.02
N PHE A 159 3.02 8.25 -10.85
CA PHE A 159 3.37 6.87 -10.49
C PHE A 159 4.72 6.44 -11.01
N GLN A 160 5.48 7.35 -11.63
CA GLN A 160 6.80 7.11 -12.20
C GLN A 160 7.71 8.32 -11.94
N GLY A 161 9.01 8.13 -12.05
CA GLY A 161 9.98 9.20 -11.83
C GLY A 161 10.14 9.56 -10.35
N ASN A 162 9.93 10.80 -9.99
CA ASN A 162 10.06 11.28 -8.61
C ASN A 162 8.83 10.93 -7.74
N VAL A 163 8.64 9.64 -7.50
CA VAL A 163 7.46 9.12 -6.77
C VAL A 163 7.47 9.43 -5.28
N ASP A 164 8.62 9.79 -4.72
CA ASP A 164 8.78 10.04 -3.28
C ASP A 164 8.63 11.52 -2.89
N SER A 165 8.36 12.41 -3.84
CA SER A 165 8.08 13.80 -3.54
C SER A 165 6.73 13.95 -2.80
N VAL A 166 6.64 14.96 -1.94
CA VAL A 166 5.38 15.33 -1.27
C VAL A 166 4.27 15.61 -2.30
N THR A 167 4.61 16.25 -3.42
CA THR A 167 3.66 16.54 -4.50
C THR A 167 3.10 15.27 -5.12
N SER A 168 3.95 14.31 -5.46
CA SER A 168 3.51 13.03 -6.04
C SER A 168 2.67 12.23 -5.06
N LEU A 169 3.09 12.16 -3.81
CA LEU A 169 2.34 11.50 -2.74
C LEU A 169 0.96 12.13 -2.56
N GLY A 170 0.90 13.46 -2.48
CA GLY A 170 -0.34 14.22 -2.30
C GLY A 170 -1.33 13.96 -3.43
N TYR A 171 -0.87 13.97 -4.68
CA TYR A 171 -1.72 13.65 -5.83
C TYR A 171 -2.29 12.24 -5.73
N ARG A 172 -1.43 11.25 -5.50
CA ARG A 172 -1.86 9.85 -5.46
C ARG A 172 -2.94 9.61 -4.43
N TYR A 173 -2.72 10.03 -3.20
CA TYR A 173 -3.68 9.79 -2.11
C TYR A 173 -4.93 10.67 -2.21
N SER A 174 -4.84 11.87 -2.78
CA SER A 174 -6.02 12.67 -3.11
C SER A 174 -6.94 11.93 -4.09
N ARG A 175 -6.38 11.35 -5.15
CA ARG A 175 -7.15 10.58 -6.13
C ARG A 175 -7.74 9.30 -5.54
N ILE A 176 -6.97 8.56 -4.75
CA ILE A 176 -7.45 7.34 -4.11
C ILE A 176 -8.54 7.64 -3.08
N ASN A 177 -8.39 8.68 -2.28
CA ASN A 177 -9.41 9.09 -1.32
C ASN A 177 -10.70 9.57 -2.00
N GLN A 178 -10.60 10.24 -3.13
CA GLN A 178 -11.76 10.62 -3.94
C GLN A 178 -12.51 9.37 -4.43
N PHE A 179 -11.79 8.39 -4.95
CA PHE A 179 -12.37 7.11 -5.39
C PHE A 179 -13.01 6.35 -4.23
N LEU A 180 -12.34 6.31 -3.09
CA LEU A 180 -12.86 5.66 -1.87
C LEU A 180 -14.20 6.26 -1.43
N LYS A 181 -14.35 7.57 -1.50
CA LYS A 181 -15.62 8.26 -1.17
C LYS A 181 -16.77 7.83 -2.08
N GLU A 182 -16.48 7.53 -3.34
CA GLU A 182 -17.48 7.04 -4.29
C GLU A 182 -17.92 5.60 -4.02
N LEU A 183 -17.08 4.81 -3.32
CA LEU A 183 -17.37 3.42 -2.95
C LEU A 183 -18.15 3.28 -1.64
N ILE A 184 -18.05 4.25 -0.77
CA ILE A 184 -18.74 4.28 0.53
C ILE A 184 -20.14 4.95 0.37
#